data_40743683696f2cc12dc67086b9fc097a
#
_entry.id   40743683696f2cc12dc67086b9fc097a
#
_cell.length_a   1.000
_cell.length_b   1.000
_cell.length_c   1.000
_cell.angle_alpha   90.00
_cell.angle_beta   90.00
_cell.angle_gamma   90.00
#
_symmetry.space_group_name_H-M   'P 1'
#
loop_
_entity.id
_entity.type
_entity.pdbx_description
1 polymer ?
#
loop_
_entity_poly.entity_id
_entity_poly.type
_entity_poly.pdbx_seq_one_letter_code
_entity_poly.pdbx_strand_id
1 'polypeptide(L)'
;MKKLLFLSLMLCCAFQSHAIELNGKYLSQSGELLFRFTGDSLYIDIAQSQRTISAFKLVKNTETKKSTTYNAYESYVQNDRVTYREVLIRVTRLKSKKYVLEYFGKDKDRDYNSNERYTIRPID
;
A
#
# COMPACT_ATOMS: atom_id res chain seq x y z
N MET A 1 -28.45 -27.83 11.37
CA MET A 1 -27.06 -27.65 11.78
C MET A 1 -26.15 -27.19 10.66
N LYS A 2 -26.29 -27.73 9.44
CA LYS A 2 -25.45 -27.29 8.31
C LYS A 2 -25.67 -25.84 7.94
N LYS A 3 -26.90 -25.30 8.12
CA LYS A 3 -27.21 -23.90 7.82
C LYS A 3 -26.53 -22.93 8.79
N LEU A 4 -26.37 -23.31 10.05
CA LEU A 4 -25.70 -22.47 11.05
C LEU A 4 -24.20 -22.37 10.81
N LEU A 5 -23.56 -23.47 10.41
CA LEU A 5 -22.17 -23.50 10.03
C LEU A 5 -21.90 -22.65 8.80
N PHE A 6 -22.81 -22.68 7.83
CA PHE A 6 -22.69 -21.90 6.62
C PHE A 6 -22.79 -20.40 6.89
N LEU A 7 -23.71 -20.00 7.77
CA LEU A 7 -23.85 -18.61 8.19
C LEU A 7 -22.62 -18.10 8.95
N SER A 8 -22.03 -18.95 9.77
CA SER A 8 -20.81 -18.62 10.51
C SER A 8 -19.64 -18.39 9.56
N LEU A 9 -19.51 -19.24 8.53
CA LEU A 9 -18.49 -19.09 7.51
C LEU A 9 -18.68 -17.81 6.68
N MET A 10 -19.91 -17.48 6.34
CA MET A 10 -20.21 -16.24 5.63
C MET A 10 -19.90 -15.00 6.45
N LEU A 11 -20.15 -15.04 7.74
CA LEU A 11 -19.81 -13.94 8.64
C LEU A 11 -18.30 -13.74 8.72
N CYS A 12 -17.53 -14.83 8.78
CA CYS A 12 -16.09 -14.74 8.77
C CYS A 12 -15.56 -14.14 7.46
N CYS A 13 -16.14 -14.51 6.33
CA CYS A 13 -15.79 -13.95 5.03
C CYS A 13 -16.14 -12.46 4.96
N ALA A 14 -17.27 -12.05 5.54
CA ALA A 14 -17.69 -10.66 5.57
C ALA A 14 -16.72 -9.81 6.41
N PHE A 15 -16.20 -10.35 7.52
CA PHE A 15 -15.19 -9.65 8.32
C PHE A 15 -13.88 -9.49 7.56
N GLN A 16 -13.50 -10.51 6.77
CA GLN A 16 -12.29 -10.44 5.95
C GLN A 16 -12.41 -9.44 4.82
N SER A 17 -13.64 -9.21 4.31
CA SER A 17 -13.88 -8.26 3.22
C SER A 17 -13.73 -6.80 3.64
N HIS A 18 -13.60 -6.51 4.95
CA HIS A 18 -13.34 -5.16 5.45
C HIS A 18 -11.87 -4.78 5.41
N ALA A 19 -10.97 -5.73 5.13
CA ALA A 19 -9.56 -5.44 4.94
C ALA A 19 -9.39 -4.58 3.69
N ILE A 20 -8.51 -3.59 3.79
CA ILE A 20 -8.18 -2.76 2.62
C ILE A 20 -7.18 -3.53 1.79
N GLU A 21 -7.65 -4.08 0.68
CA GLU A 21 -6.78 -4.71 -0.31
C GLU A 21 -6.80 -3.86 -1.56
N LEU A 22 -5.71 -3.18 -1.81
CA LEU A 22 -5.58 -2.39 -3.02
C LEU A 22 -5.03 -3.28 -4.14
N ASN A 23 -5.65 -3.18 -5.29
CA ASN A 23 -5.22 -3.88 -6.49
C ASN A 23 -5.49 -3.00 -7.69
N GLY A 24 -4.53 -2.94 -8.62
CA GLY A 24 -4.66 -2.12 -9.80
C GLY A 24 -3.96 -0.79 -9.68
N LYS A 25 -4.44 0.18 -10.43
CA LYS A 25 -3.79 1.48 -10.59
C LYS A 25 -4.54 2.57 -9.85
N TYR A 26 -3.80 3.40 -9.16
CA TYR A 26 -4.32 4.54 -8.39
C TYR A 26 -3.52 5.77 -8.74
N LEU A 27 -4.22 6.87 -8.99
CA LEU A 27 -3.58 8.14 -9.35
C LEU A 27 -3.56 9.07 -8.14
N SER A 28 -2.44 9.75 -7.92
CA SER A 28 -2.36 10.77 -6.88
C SER A 28 -3.26 11.96 -7.22
N GLN A 29 -3.65 12.71 -6.19
CA GLN A 29 -4.53 13.87 -6.37
C GLN A 29 -3.90 14.91 -7.29
N SER A 30 -2.59 15.07 -7.25
CA SER A 30 -1.86 15.99 -8.14
C SER A 30 -1.82 15.50 -9.58
N GLY A 31 -2.08 14.22 -9.83
CA GLY A 31 -1.96 13.61 -11.14
C GLY A 31 -0.53 13.27 -11.56
N GLU A 32 0.45 13.49 -10.70
CA GLU A 32 1.86 13.30 -11.05
C GLU A 32 2.34 11.88 -10.85
N LEU A 33 1.79 11.17 -9.87
CA LEU A 33 2.25 9.83 -9.51
C LEU A 33 1.15 8.80 -9.70
N LEU A 34 1.56 7.64 -10.19
CA LEU A 34 0.70 6.48 -10.38
C LEU A 34 1.19 5.37 -9.46
N PHE A 35 0.28 4.85 -8.64
CA PHE A 35 0.56 3.77 -7.71
C PHE A 35 -0.05 2.49 -8.26
N ARG A 36 0.79 1.49 -8.56
CA ARG A 36 0.34 0.20 -9.07
C ARG A 36 0.50 -0.86 -8.01
N PHE A 37 -0.62 -1.44 -7.59
CA PHE A 37 -0.64 -2.55 -6.63
C PHE A 37 -0.86 -3.85 -7.39
N THR A 38 0.07 -4.76 -7.29
CA THR A 38 -0.01 -6.06 -7.95
C THR A 38 0.41 -7.13 -6.95
N GLY A 39 -0.55 -7.94 -6.47
CA GLY A 39 -0.27 -8.93 -5.45
C GLY A 39 0.29 -8.29 -4.19
N ASP A 40 1.51 -8.65 -3.82
CA ASP A 40 2.21 -8.09 -2.66
C ASP A 40 3.22 -7.01 -3.04
N SER A 41 3.12 -6.47 -4.25
CA SER A 41 4.06 -5.47 -4.75
C SER A 41 3.37 -4.13 -4.97
N LEU A 42 4.11 -3.06 -4.73
CA LEU A 42 3.69 -1.70 -5.03
C LEU A 42 4.76 -1.04 -5.89
N TYR A 43 4.34 -0.49 -7.03
CA TYR A 43 5.20 0.27 -7.91
C TYR A 43 4.71 1.70 -7.97
N ILE A 44 5.63 2.65 -7.84
CA ILE A 44 5.32 4.07 -8.00
C ILE A 44 5.93 4.54 -9.31
N ASP A 45 5.07 5.00 -10.20
CA ASP A 45 5.45 5.48 -11.52
C ASP A 45 5.21 6.98 -11.63
N ILE A 46 6.00 7.63 -12.47
CA ILE A 46 5.67 8.98 -12.92
C ILE A 46 4.56 8.85 -13.97
N ALA A 47 3.39 9.45 -13.71
CA ALA A 47 2.21 9.22 -14.54
C ALA A 47 2.42 9.62 -16.00
N GLN A 48 3.11 10.73 -16.23
CA GLN A 48 3.31 11.25 -17.58
C GLN A 48 4.23 10.36 -18.42
N SER A 49 5.35 9.92 -17.86
CA SER A 49 6.35 9.14 -18.58
C SER A 49 6.19 7.63 -18.40
N GLN A 50 5.37 7.22 -17.46
CA GLN A 50 5.18 5.82 -17.04
C GLN A 50 6.47 5.15 -16.55
N ARG A 51 7.42 5.95 -16.12
CA ARG A 51 8.69 5.47 -15.59
C ARG A 51 8.52 5.10 -14.13
N THR A 52 8.94 3.89 -13.76
CA THR A 52 8.91 3.43 -12.38
C THR A 52 10.06 4.06 -11.61
N ILE A 53 9.73 4.75 -10.51
CA ILE A 53 10.73 5.38 -9.65
C ILE A 53 10.95 4.64 -8.35
N SER A 54 9.99 3.81 -7.93
CA SER A 54 10.12 3.02 -6.70
C SER A 54 9.37 1.71 -6.85
N ALA A 55 9.93 0.66 -6.25
CA ALA A 55 9.31 -0.65 -6.21
C ALA A 55 9.44 -1.21 -4.80
N PHE A 56 8.33 -1.68 -4.25
CA PHE A 56 8.27 -2.18 -2.88
C PHE A 56 7.64 -3.56 -2.86
N LYS A 57 8.17 -4.42 -2.00
CA LYS A 57 7.48 -5.63 -1.59
C LYS A 57 6.76 -5.34 -0.28
N LEU A 58 5.46 -5.64 -0.23
CA LEU A 58 4.61 -5.34 0.91
C LEU A 58 4.39 -6.59 1.75
N VAL A 59 4.60 -6.46 3.05
CA VAL A 59 4.25 -7.50 4.01
C VAL A 59 3.28 -6.88 5.01
N LYS A 60 2.08 -7.43 5.10
CA LYS A 60 1.06 -6.89 5.98
C LYS A 60 1.52 -6.98 7.43
N ASN A 61 1.47 -5.86 8.14
CA ASN A 61 1.86 -5.77 9.54
C ASN A 61 0.62 -5.70 10.43
N THR A 62 -0.16 -4.62 10.30
CA THR A 62 -1.38 -4.44 11.09
C THR A 62 -2.52 -4.02 10.20
N GLU A 63 -3.73 -4.29 10.68
CA GLU A 63 -4.93 -4.06 9.90
C GLU A 63 -6.05 -3.62 10.83
N THR A 64 -6.73 -2.53 10.46
CA THR A 64 -7.95 -2.07 11.11
C THR A 64 -9.05 -1.95 10.07
N LYS A 65 -10.25 -1.56 10.49
CA LYS A 65 -11.35 -1.35 9.55
C LYS A 65 -11.08 -0.23 8.55
N LYS A 66 -10.26 0.74 8.92
CA LYS A 66 -10.02 1.94 8.12
C LYS A 66 -8.63 1.98 7.49
N SER A 67 -7.68 1.22 8.02
CA SER A 67 -6.31 1.31 7.54
C SER A 67 -5.60 -0.02 7.59
N THR A 68 -4.65 -0.19 6.70
CA THR A 68 -3.72 -1.32 6.68
C THR A 68 -2.31 -0.78 6.64
N THR A 69 -1.46 -1.29 7.52
CA THR A 69 -0.05 -0.91 7.58
C THR A 69 0.80 -2.07 7.09
N TYR A 70 1.73 -1.76 6.22
CA TYR A 70 2.65 -2.73 5.64
C TYR A 70 4.09 -2.42 6.04
N ASN A 71 4.85 -3.46 6.33
CA ASN A 71 6.29 -3.37 6.23
C ASN A 71 6.63 -3.48 4.75
N ALA A 72 7.30 -2.47 4.22
CA ALA A 72 7.63 -2.42 2.81
C ALA A 72 9.14 -2.45 2.63
N TYR A 73 9.58 -3.23 1.66
CA TYR A 73 10.99 -3.41 1.37
C TYR A 73 11.27 -2.86 -0.01
N GLU A 74 11.97 -1.74 -0.07
CA GLU A 74 12.35 -1.10 -1.31
C GLU A 74 13.71 -1.61 -1.75
N SER A 75 13.79 -2.09 -2.99
CA SER A 75 15.06 -2.45 -3.59
C SER A 75 15.61 -1.27 -4.39
N TYR A 76 16.87 -0.98 -4.22
CA TYR A 76 17.55 0.05 -4.99
C TYR A 76 18.99 -0.35 -5.24
N VAL A 77 19.60 0.23 -6.28
CA VAL A 77 20.98 -0.08 -6.65
C VAL A 77 21.88 1.01 -6.11
N GLN A 78 22.86 0.61 -5.32
CA GLN A 78 23.88 1.50 -4.77
C GLN A 78 25.24 0.84 -4.91
N ASN A 79 26.20 1.52 -5.55
CA ASN A 79 27.56 1.02 -5.77
C ASN A 79 27.57 -0.37 -6.43
N ASP A 80 26.77 -0.54 -7.48
CA ASP A 80 26.62 -1.80 -8.25
C ASP A 80 26.10 -2.98 -7.42
N ARG A 81 25.49 -2.70 -6.25
CA ARG A 81 24.89 -3.72 -5.40
C ARG A 81 23.42 -3.43 -5.20
N VAL A 82 22.61 -4.48 -5.21
CA VAL A 82 21.19 -4.37 -4.85
C VAL A 82 21.09 -4.26 -3.35
N THR A 83 20.52 -3.18 -2.88
CA THR A 83 20.34 -2.90 -1.47
C THR A 83 18.84 -2.80 -1.19
N TYR A 84 18.45 -3.16 0.03
CA TYR A 84 17.06 -3.10 0.46
C TYR A 84 16.92 -2.11 1.62
N ARG A 85 15.85 -1.33 1.58
CA ARG A 85 15.52 -0.42 2.65
C ARG A 85 14.13 -0.74 3.16
N GLU A 86 13.99 -0.86 4.47
CA GLU A 86 12.70 -1.09 5.09
C GLU A 86 12.01 0.24 5.37
N VAL A 87 10.75 0.33 4.99
CA VAL A 87 9.91 1.48 5.26
C VAL A 87 8.54 1.00 5.72
N LEU A 88 7.76 1.89 6.29
CA LEU A 88 6.36 1.61 6.64
C LEU A 88 5.46 2.34 5.65
N ILE A 89 4.48 1.63 5.14
CA ILE A 89 3.45 2.21 4.28
C ILE A 89 2.10 1.94 4.93
N ARG A 90 1.34 3.00 5.15
CA ARG A 90 -0.02 2.90 5.69
C ARG A 90 -1.00 3.41 4.67
N VAL A 91 -2.03 2.60 4.39
CA VAL A 91 -3.12 2.98 3.50
C VAL A 91 -4.37 3.13 4.35
N THR A 92 -5.00 4.30 4.29
CA THR A 92 -6.21 4.61 5.02
C THR A 92 -7.34 4.88 4.03
N ARG A 93 -8.51 4.29 4.29
CA ARG A 93 -9.69 4.49 3.45
C ARG A 93 -10.37 5.80 3.83
N LEU A 94 -10.62 6.63 2.82
CA LEU A 94 -11.49 7.79 2.94
C LEU A 94 -12.85 7.50 2.31
N LYS A 95 -13.72 8.50 2.26
CA LYS A 95 -15.01 8.37 1.59
C LYS A 95 -14.83 8.30 0.08
N SER A 96 -15.77 7.62 -0.62
CA SER A 96 -15.89 7.64 -2.10
C SER A 96 -14.68 7.15 -2.85
N LYS A 97 -14.18 5.95 -2.50
CA LYS A 97 -13.07 5.29 -3.21
C LYS A 97 -11.79 6.09 -3.22
N LYS A 98 -11.57 6.91 -2.20
CA LYS A 98 -10.32 7.62 -2.00
C LYS A 98 -9.55 6.99 -0.87
N TYR A 99 -8.24 6.98 -1.01
CA TYR A 99 -7.33 6.43 0.00
C TYR A 99 -6.21 7.41 0.26
N VAL A 100 -5.71 7.40 1.48
CA VAL A 100 -4.49 8.13 1.82
C VAL A 100 -3.40 7.10 2.01
N LEU A 101 -2.33 7.25 1.24
CA LEU A 101 -1.13 6.45 1.37
C LEU A 101 -0.08 7.29 2.08
N GLU A 102 0.42 6.78 3.20
CA GLU A 102 1.46 7.43 3.97
C GLU A 102 2.72 6.59 3.95
N TYR A 103 3.83 7.25 3.70
CA TYR A 103 5.14 6.63 3.61
C TYR A 103 6.00 7.13 4.76
N PHE A 104 6.49 6.22 5.59
CA PHE A 104 7.36 6.53 6.71
C PHE A 104 8.72 5.91 6.47
N GLY A 105 9.70 6.74 6.13
CA GLY A 105 11.06 6.29 5.99
C GLY A 105 11.67 6.03 7.34
N LYS A 106 12.26 4.84 7.50
CA LYS A 106 12.98 4.45 8.71
C LYS A 106 14.46 4.40 8.39
N ASP A 107 15.18 5.42 8.81
CA ASP A 107 16.62 5.44 8.69
C ASP A 107 17.22 5.11 10.05
N LYS A 108 18.10 4.11 10.09
CA LYS A 108 18.73 3.67 11.34
C LYS A 108 19.68 4.70 11.92
N ASP A 109 20.22 5.57 11.08
CA ASP A 109 21.24 6.53 11.48
C ASP A 109 20.70 7.93 11.70
N ARG A 110 19.43 8.17 11.40
CA ARG A 110 18.80 9.48 11.57
C ARG A 110 17.35 9.29 12.00
N ASP A 111 16.92 10.07 12.96
CA ASP A 111 15.51 10.19 13.32
C ASP A 111 14.74 10.85 12.17
N TYR A 112 14.74 10.20 11.02
CA TYR A 112 14.08 10.71 9.84
C TYR A 112 12.65 10.24 9.83
N ASN A 113 11.78 11.04 10.35
CA ASN A 113 10.35 10.93 10.13
C ASN A 113 10.00 11.68 8.85
N SER A 114 10.53 11.23 7.71
CA SER A 114 10.02 11.75 6.46
C SER A 114 8.66 11.12 6.24
N ASN A 115 7.64 11.87 6.55
CA ASN A 115 6.25 11.47 6.33
C ASN A 115 5.80 12.07 5.01
N GLU A 116 5.74 11.23 3.97
CA GLU A 116 5.14 11.62 2.71
C GLU A 116 3.73 11.08 2.68
N ARG A 117 2.80 11.92 2.26
CA ARG A 117 1.39 11.59 2.28
C ARG A 117 0.76 11.90 0.93
N TYR A 118 0.06 10.91 0.38
CA TYR A 118 -0.60 11.03 -0.92
C TYR A 118 -2.05 10.62 -0.81
N THR A 119 -2.94 11.44 -1.35
CA THR A 119 -4.32 11.04 -1.57
C THR A 119 -4.40 10.41 -2.95
N ILE A 120 -4.89 9.16 -3.02
CA ILE A 120 -4.93 8.39 -4.25
C ILE A 120 -6.36 7.90 -4.50
N ARG A 121 -6.69 7.72 -5.78
CA ARG A 121 -7.98 7.20 -6.22
C ARG A 121 -7.76 6.20 -7.35
N PRO A 122 -8.64 5.18 -7.45
CA PRO A 122 -8.51 4.21 -8.53
C PRO A 122 -8.76 4.86 -9.89
N ILE A 123 -8.04 4.37 -10.89
CA ILE A 123 -8.26 4.75 -12.28
C ILE A 123 -8.53 3.50 -13.10
N ASP A 124 -9.34 3.66 -14.11
CA ASP A 124 -9.69 2.56 -15.02
C ASP A 124 -8.59 2.32 -16.06
#